data_e83463d507f2bfe678cf8baea61918f1
#
_entry.id   e83463d507f2bfe678cf8baea61918f1
#
_cell.length_a   1.000
_cell.length_b   1.000
_cell.length_c   1.000
_cell.angle_alpha   90.00
_cell.angle_beta   90.00
_cell.angle_gamma   90.00
#
_symmetry.space_group_name_H-M   'P 1'
#
loop_
_entity.id
_entity.type
_entity.pdbx_description
1 polymer ?
#
loop_
_entity_poly.entity_id
_entity_poly.type
_entity_poly.pdbx_seq_one_letter_code
_entity_poly.pdbx_strand_id
1 'polypeptide(L)'
;MKNKEIKILLSAPRGFCAGVERAIEIVEKSIHKYGAPVYVRHEIVHNKFVVDDLKSKGAIFVEELEEIEDKSRPVIFSAHGVPKKIPEDAKGYNMTYVDATCPLVSKVHREAENLNKAGYHLVLIGHQNHPEVIGTMGQLPAGSIDLIQNEDEAKKYEHKNNKKISYVTQTTLSVDDTKDIIRILKDKFPEIKEPAKEDICYATTNRQMAVKNIAKKCDLFFVIGSRNSSNSVRLVEVAKKSGCSNSQLIHSQSEIPFDLIENSNTIGISSGASAPEILVDNFIKELKNRFTVSIDEVEIIKENVVFKVPKKLN
;
A
#
# COMPACT_ATOMS: atom_id res chain seq x y z
N MET A 1 27.60 -16.81 29.23
CA MET A 1 27.67 -15.36 28.91
C MET A 1 26.28 -14.78 29.08
N LYS A 2 26.07 -13.64 29.75
CA LYS A 2 24.76 -12.99 29.74
C LYS A 2 24.49 -12.51 28.31
N ASN A 3 23.39 -12.95 27.70
CA ASN A 3 22.99 -12.41 26.41
C ASN A 3 22.77 -10.91 26.54
N LYS A 4 23.21 -10.13 25.55
CA LYS A 4 22.95 -8.70 25.50
C LYS A 4 21.46 -8.44 25.65
N GLU A 5 21.10 -7.46 26.49
CA GLU A 5 19.72 -7.02 26.65
C GLU A 5 19.39 -5.93 25.62
N ILE A 6 18.26 -6.07 24.93
CA ILE A 6 17.72 -5.08 23.99
C ILE A 6 16.25 -4.80 24.29
N LYS A 7 15.88 -3.54 24.16
CA LYS A 7 14.49 -3.10 24.25
C LYS A 7 13.88 -2.96 22.88
N ILE A 8 12.73 -3.58 22.64
CA ILE A 8 11.93 -3.41 21.42
C ILE A 8 10.77 -2.44 21.71
N LEU A 9 10.67 -1.37 20.93
CA LEU A 9 9.47 -0.54 20.82
C LEU A 9 8.68 -0.99 19.59
N LEU A 10 7.55 -1.62 19.84
CA LEU A 10 6.69 -2.17 18.80
C LEU A 10 5.56 -1.19 18.48
N SER A 11 5.57 -0.58 17.30
CA SER A 11 4.56 0.40 16.93
C SER A 11 3.20 -0.23 16.66
N ALA A 12 2.12 0.40 17.13
CA ALA A 12 0.76 0.02 16.78
C ALA A 12 -0.07 1.28 16.41
N PRO A 13 -0.92 1.21 15.34
CA PRO A 13 -1.17 0.03 14.50
C PRO A 13 -0.01 -0.30 13.55
N ARG A 14 0.09 -1.57 13.18
CA ARG A 14 1.00 -2.14 12.18
C ARG A 14 0.31 -3.28 11.43
N GLY A 15 0.99 -3.86 10.44
CA GLY A 15 0.50 -5.05 9.74
C GLY A 15 -0.76 -4.82 8.91
N PHE A 16 -1.50 -5.85 8.64
CA PHE A 16 -2.65 -5.84 7.74
C PHE A 16 -3.64 -4.71 8.04
N CYS A 17 -4.14 -4.09 6.97
CA CYS A 17 -5.26 -3.16 7.03
C CYS A 17 -6.52 -3.84 6.46
N ALA A 18 -7.69 -3.29 6.77
CA ALA A 18 -8.97 -3.85 6.31
C ALA A 18 -9.08 -4.03 4.79
N GLY A 19 -8.39 -3.18 3.99
CA GLY A 19 -8.33 -3.32 2.54
C GLY A 19 -7.57 -4.55 2.09
N VAL A 20 -6.45 -4.84 2.74
CA VAL A 20 -5.61 -6.02 2.49
C VAL A 20 -6.31 -7.29 2.94
N GLU A 21 -6.84 -7.32 4.16
CA GLU A 21 -7.60 -8.48 4.67
C GLU A 21 -8.75 -8.84 3.75
N ARG A 22 -9.54 -7.85 3.33
CA ARG A 22 -10.63 -8.05 2.38
C ARG A 22 -10.15 -8.63 1.05
N ALA A 23 -9.04 -8.16 0.51
CA ALA A 23 -8.54 -8.63 -0.77
C ALA A 23 -8.08 -10.10 -0.69
N ILE A 24 -7.39 -10.48 0.37
CA ILE A 24 -6.98 -11.87 0.64
C ILE A 24 -8.22 -12.76 0.79
N GLU A 25 -9.18 -12.35 1.63
CA GLU A 25 -10.44 -13.08 1.85
C GLU A 25 -11.22 -13.30 0.54
N ILE A 26 -11.21 -12.33 -0.38
CA ILE A 26 -11.84 -12.45 -1.70
C ILE A 26 -11.21 -13.60 -2.50
N VAL A 27 -9.88 -13.71 -2.51
CA VAL A 27 -9.19 -14.81 -3.22
C VAL A 27 -9.54 -16.15 -2.59
N GLU A 28 -9.44 -16.27 -1.27
CA GLU A 28 -9.75 -17.51 -0.54
C GLU A 28 -11.20 -17.95 -0.75
N LYS A 29 -12.16 -17.04 -0.61
CA LYS A 29 -13.58 -17.31 -0.89
C LYS A 29 -13.83 -17.65 -2.37
N SER A 30 -13.07 -17.06 -3.29
CA SER A 30 -13.18 -17.42 -4.71
C SER A 30 -12.67 -18.84 -4.97
N ILE A 31 -11.56 -19.24 -4.36
CA ILE A 31 -11.07 -20.63 -4.42
C ILE A 31 -12.12 -21.59 -3.85
N HIS A 32 -12.68 -21.25 -2.68
CA HIS A 32 -13.71 -22.10 -2.06
C HIS A 32 -14.96 -22.24 -2.95
N LYS A 33 -15.43 -21.14 -3.55
CA LYS A 33 -16.67 -21.11 -4.34
C LYS A 33 -16.53 -21.76 -5.71
N TYR A 34 -15.44 -21.45 -6.41
CA TYR A 34 -15.27 -21.85 -7.82
C TYR A 34 -14.34 -23.06 -7.99
N GLY A 35 -13.71 -23.51 -6.91
CA GLY A 35 -12.62 -24.50 -6.95
C GLY A 35 -11.33 -23.90 -7.52
N ALA A 36 -10.19 -24.54 -7.24
CA ALA A 36 -8.91 -24.20 -7.86
C ALA A 36 -8.85 -24.69 -9.33
N PRO A 37 -8.09 -24.03 -10.20
CA PRO A 37 -7.43 -22.76 -9.95
C PRO A 37 -8.38 -21.55 -10.08
N VAL A 38 -8.02 -20.45 -9.39
CA VAL A 38 -8.54 -19.12 -9.67
C VAL A 38 -7.38 -18.23 -10.10
N TYR A 39 -7.62 -17.33 -11.06
CA TYR A 39 -6.59 -16.42 -11.51
C TYR A 39 -6.63 -15.12 -10.73
N VAL A 40 -5.45 -14.51 -10.49
CA VAL A 40 -5.31 -13.21 -9.84
C VAL A 40 -4.45 -12.34 -10.74
N ARG A 41 -5.01 -11.22 -11.23
CA ARG A 41 -4.25 -10.29 -12.07
C ARG A 41 -3.40 -9.38 -11.19
N HIS A 42 -2.08 -9.41 -11.38
CA HIS A 42 -1.03 -8.84 -10.53
C HIS A 42 -1.03 -9.44 -9.11
N GLU A 43 -0.04 -9.11 -8.31
CA GLU A 43 -0.05 -9.47 -6.89
C GLU A 43 -1.32 -8.90 -6.22
N ILE A 44 -2.05 -9.73 -5.47
CA ILE A 44 -3.27 -9.28 -4.78
C ILE A 44 -2.97 -8.11 -3.84
N VAL A 45 -1.82 -8.16 -3.19
CA VAL A 45 -1.17 -7.13 -2.39
C VAL A 45 0.35 -7.30 -2.51
N HIS A 46 1.14 -6.26 -2.32
CA HIS A 46 2.59 -6.31 -2.41
C HIS A 46 3.22 -6.99 -1.19
N ASN A 47 3.10 -8.32 -1.14
CA ASN A 47 3.76 -9.14 -0.13
C ASN A 47 3.97 -10.58 -0.63
N LYS A 48 5.24 -10.97 -0.79
CA LYS A 48 5.60 -12.30 -1.31
C LYS A 48 5.04 -13.44 -0.45
N PHE A 49 5.06 -13.32 0.87
CA PHE A 49 4.53 -14.35 1.77
C PHE A 49 3.04 -14.60 1.51
N VAL A 50 2.26 -13.53 1.33
CA VAL A 50 0.81 -13.60 1.01
C VAL A 50 0.60 -14.23 -0.37
N VAL A 51 1.39 -13.81 -1.36
CA VAL A 51 1.30 -14.35 -2.73
C VAL A 51 1.61 -15.85 -2.73
N ASP A 52 2.68 -16.28 -2.04
CA ASP A 52 3.09 -17.68 -1.98
C ASP A 52 2.05 -18.54 -1.22
N ASP A 53 1.46 -18.01 -0.14
CA ASP A 53 0.40 -18.69 0.60
C ASP A 53 -0.85 -18.90 -0.30
N LEU A 54 -1.29 -17.88 -1.02
CA LEU A 54 -2.43 -17.99 -1.93
C LEU A 54 -2.14 -18.92 -3.14
N LYS A 55 -0.89 -18.94 -3.65
CA LYS A 55 -0.46 -19.93 -4.66
C LYS A 55 -0.60 -21.35 -4.12
N SER A 56 -0.18 -21.60 -2.89
CA SER A 56 -0.30 -22.91 -2.27
C SER A 56 -1.76 -23.38 -2.10
N LYS A 57 -2.70 -22.43 -2.03
CA LYS A 57 -4.15 -22.67 -1.95
C LYS A 57 -4.81 -22.83 -3.32
N GLY A 58 -4.08 -22.60 -4.43
CA GLY A 58 -4.58 -22.79 -5.79
C GLY A 58 -4.88 -21.49 -6.56
N ALA A 59 -4.34 -20.36 -6.14
CA ALA A 59 -4.35 -19.14 -6.93
C ALA A 59 -3.21 -19.15 -7.97
N ILE A 60 -3.50 -18.74 -9.20
CA ILE A 60 -2.52 -18.52 -10.28
C ILE A 60 -2.43 -17.02 -10.53
N PHE A 61 -1.23 -16.45 -10.37
CA PHE A 61 -1.00 -15.03 -10.60
C PHE A 61 -0.55 -14.81 -12.05
N VAL A 62 -1.17 -13.85 -12.70
CA VAL A 62 -0.89 -13.44 -14.09
C VAL A 62 -0.71 -11.92 -14.15
N GLU A 63 0.06 -11.44 -15.11
CA GLU A 63 0.20 -10.00 -15.34
C GLU A 63 -0.96 -9.49 -16.22
N GLU A 64 -1.29 -10.20 -17.29
CA GLU A 64 -2.34 -9.79 -18.23
C GLU A 64 -3.40 -10.89 -18.43
N LEU A 65 -4.62 -10.48 -18.85
CA LEU A 65 -5.74 -11.42 -19.04
C LEU A 65 -5.50 -12.42 -20.16
N GLU A 66 -4.65 -12.05 -21.12
CA GLU A 66 -4.27 -12.88 -22.26
C GLU A 66 -3.52 -14.14 -21.85
N GLU A 67 -2.75 -14.07 -20.75
CA GLU A 67 -1.97 -15.17 -20.19
C GLU A 67 -2.86 -16.28 -19.58
N ILE A 68 -4.14 -15.98 -19.34
CA ILE A 68 -5.07 -16.93 -18.77
C ILE A 68 -5.47 -17.95 -19.86
N GLU A 69 -5.03 -19.20 -19.69
CA GLU A 69 -5.33 -20.27 -20.66
C GLU A 69 -6.80 -20.69 -20.59
N ASP A 70 -7.32 -20.98 -19.41
CA ASP A 70 -8.72 -21.37 -19.20
C ASP A 70 -9.58 -20.15 -18.80
N LYS A 71 -10.15 -19.50 -19.80
CA LYS A 71 -11.00 -18.32 -19.61
C LYS A 71 -12.38 -18.63 -18.97
N SER A 72 -12.72 -19.90 -18.76
CA SER A 72 -13.91 -20.28 -17.99
C SER A 72 -13.73 -20.09 -16.48
N ARG A 73 -12.47 -19.98 -16.02
CA ARG A 73 -12.11 -19.79 -14.62
C ARG A 73 -12.21 -18.32 -14.22
N PRO A 74 -12.55 -18.03 -12.95
CA PRO A 74 -12.66 -16.65 -12.50
C PRO A 74 -11.30 -15.97 -12.40
N VAL A 75 -11.27 -14.66 -12.70
CA VAL A 75 -10.13 -13.79 -12.46
C VAL A 75 -10.45 -12.77 -11.36
N ILE A 76 -9.51 -12.55 -10.46
CA ILE A 76 -9.60 -11.56 -9.38
C ILE A 76 -8.70 -10.37 -9.71
N PHE A 77 -9.23 -9.15 -9.65
CA PHE A 77 -8.43 -7.93 -9.77
C PHE A 77 -7.89 -7.53 -8.41
N SER A 78 -6.62 -7.11 -8.37
CA SER A 78 -5.90 -6.84 -7.12
C SER A 78 -6.47 -5.67 -6.31
N ALA A 79 -6.04 -5.56 -5.06
CA ALA A 79 -6.43 -4.47 -4.15
C ALA A 79 -6.08 -3.06 -4.68
N HIS A 80 -5.10 -2.97 -5.57
CA HIS A 80 -4.60 -1.71 -6.14
C HIS A 80 -5.56 -1.06 -7.14
N GLY A 81 -6.56 -1.81 -7.61
CA GLY A 81 -7.44 -1.36 -8.68
C GLY A 81 -6.86 -1.58 -10.07
N VAL A 82 -7.71 -1.45 -11.08
CA VAL A 82 -7.36 -1.67 -12.48
C VAL A 82 -7.94 -0.55 -13.36
N PRO A 83 -7.33 -0.25 -14.53
CA PRO A 83 -7.94 0.59 -15.54
C PRO A 83 -9.32 0.09 -15.96
N LYS A 84 -10.22 0.98 -16.37
CA LYS A 84 -11.57 0.62 -16.87
C LYS A 84 -11.57 -0.41 -17.97
N LYS A 85 -10.56 -0.38 -18.82
CA LYS A 85 -10.41 -1.33 -19.94
C LYS A 85 -10.34 -2.78 -19.45
N ILE A 86 -9.72 -3.06 -18.32
CA ILE A 86 -9.52 -4.44 -17.85
C ILE A 86 -10.84 -5.20 -17.57
N PRO A 87 -11.84 -4.63 -16.82
CA PRO A 87 -13.15 -5.25 -16.70
C PRO A 87 -13.90 -5.37 -18.04
N GLU A 88 -13.69 -4.43 -18.97
CA GLU A 88 -14.28 -4.48 -20.31
C GLU A 88 -13.68 -5.62 -21.14
N ASP A 89 -12.36 -5.78 -21.13
CA ASP A 89 -11.64 -6.87 -21.78
C ASP A 89 -12.06 -8.24 -21.19
N ALA A 90 -12.15 -8.34 -19.85
CA ALA A 90 -12.62 -9.57 -19.20
C ALA A 90 -14.03 -9.97 -19.66
N LYS A 91 -14.93 -8.98 -19.80
CA LYS A 91 -16.27 -9.23 -20.38
C LYS A 91 -16.18 -9.65 -21.84
N GLY A 92 -15.32 -9.02 -22.63
CA GLY A 92 -15.09 -9.39 -24.04
C GLY A 92 -14.61 -10.84 -24.19
N TYR A 93 -13.83 -11.34 -23.24
CA TYR A 93 -13.41 -12.75 -23.17
C TYR A 93 -14.45 -13.69 -22.52
N ASN A 94 -15.65 -13.20 -22.16
CA ASN A 94 -16.68 -13.94 -21.40
C ASN A 94 -16.19 -14.48 -20.06
N MET A 95 -15.21 -13.83 -19.43
CA MET A 95 -14.65 -14.24 -18.14
C MET A 95 -15.52 -13.77 -16.98
N THR A 96 -15.68 -14.63 -15.98
CA THR A 96 -16.15 -14.19 -14.66
C THR A 96 -15.03 -13.46 -13.94
N TYR A 97 -15.26 -12.23 -13.50
CA TYR A 97 -14.25 -11.52 -12.69
C TYR A 97 -14.80 -11.13 -11.30
N VAL A 98 -13.90 -11.04 -10.35
CA VAL A 98 -14.16 -10.53 -9.00
C VAL A 98 -13.23 -9.34 -8.73
N ASP A 99 -13.82 -8.21 -8.41
CA ASP A 99 -13.04 -6.99 -8.13
C ASP A 99 -12.69 -6.93 -6.64
N ALA A 100 -11.39 -7.09 -6.32
CA ALA A 100 -10.87 -6.95 -4.97
C ALA A 100 -10.29 -5.56 -4.69
N THR A 101 -10.45 -4.59 -5.58
CA THR A 101 -10.02 -3.21 -5.38
C THR A 101 -10.43 -2.70 -3.99
N CYS A 102 -9.47 -2.16 -3.26
CA CYS A 102 -9.74 -1.57 -1.95
C CYS A 102 -10.81 -0.47 -2.06
N PRO A 103 -11.82 -0.43 -1.17
CA PRO A 103 -12.86 0.60 -1.21
C PRO A 103 -12.32 2.04 -1.18
N LEU A 104 -11.15 2.25 -0.55
CA LEU A 104 -10.50 3.57 -0.50
C LEU A 104 -9.83 3.93 -1.83
N VAL A 105 -9.28 2.98 -2.56
CA VAL A 105 -8.82 3.17 -3.94
C VAL A 105 -10.01 3.43 -4.88
N SER A 106 -11.08 2.64 -4.74
CA SER A 106 -12.32 2.86 -5.51
C SER A 106 -12.95 4.25 -5.24
N LYS A 107 -12.73 4.83 -4.04
CA LYS A 107 -13.12 6.22 -3.73
C LYS A 107 -12.33 7.19 -4.61
N VAL A 108 -11.01 7.04 -4.70
CA VAL A 108 -10.15 7.90 -5.54
C VAL A 108 -10.54 7.79 -7.01
N HIS A 109 -10.78 6.57 -7.51
CA HIS A 109 -11.24 6.36 -8.89
C HIS A 109 -12.53 7.14 -9.19
N ARG A 110 -13.55 6.99 -8.33
CA ARG A 110 -14.84 7.69 -8.51
C ARG A 110 -14.70 9.21 -8.41
N GLU A 111 -13.85 9.69 -7.51
CA GLU A 111 -13.59 11.12 -7.36
C GLU A 111 -12.92 11.69 -8.61
N ALA A 112 -11.88 11.01 -9.12
CA ALA A 112 -11.22 11.37 -10.37
C ALA A 112 -12.22 11.43 -11.55
N GLU A 113 -13.09 10.42 -11.69
CA GLU A 113 -14.13 10.41 -12.72
C GLU A 113 -15.12 11.58 -12.58
N ASN A 114 -15.58 11.85 -11.37
CA ASN A 114 -16.55 12.91 -11.13
C ASN A 114 -15.95 14.30 -11.41
N LEU A 115 -14.71 14.53 -11.01
CA LEU A 115 -13.99 15.76 -11.29
C LEU A 115 -13.77 15.94 -12.81
N ASN A 116 -13.37 14.89 -13.52
CA ASN A 116 -13.20 14.95 -14.96
C ASN A 116 -14.53 15.22 -15.69
N LYS A 117 -15.63 14.55 -15.29
CA LYS A 117 -16.99 14.84 -15.80
C LYS A 117 -17.44 16.28 -15.54
N ALA A 118 -16.99 16.88 -14.44
CA ALA A 118 -17.24 18.28 -14.11
C ALA A 118 -16.32 19.26 -14.87
N GLY A 119 -15.52 18.77 -15.81
CA GLY A 119 -14.68 19.58 -16.70
C GLY A 119 -13.29 19.91 -16.15
N TYR A 120 -12.87 19.32 -15.02
CA TYR A 120 -11.53 19.53 -14.49
C TYR A 120 -10.49 18.69 -15.25
N HIS A 121 -9.30 19.25 -15.43
CA HIS A 121 -8.08 18.49 -15.69
C HIS A 121 -7.50 18.03 -14.36
N LEU A 122 -7.01 16.80 -14.26
CA LEU A 122 -6.53 16.27 -13.01
C LEU A 122 -5.01 16.17 -12.95
N VAL A 123 -4.50 16.35 -11.75
CA VAL A 123 -3.13 16.01 -11.38
C VAL A 123 -3.20 14.86 -10.40
N LEU A 124 -2.57 13.74 -10.73
CA LEU A 124 -2.39 12.61 -9.81
C LEU A 124 -1.02 12.76 -9.12
N ILE A 125 -1.02 12.86 -7.81
CA ILE A 125 0.21 12.77 -7.03
C ILE A 125 0.43 11.30 -6.71
N GLY A 126 1.54 10.71 -7.21
CA GLY A 126 1.79 9.26 -7.07
C GLY A 126 3.11 8.84 -7.67
N HIS A 127 3.43 7.56 -7.56
CA HIS A 127 4.67 6.99 -8.13
C HIS A 127 4.40 6.32 -9.47
N GLN A 128 5.17 6.69 -10.47
CA GLN A 128 5.12 6.09 -11.80
C GLN A 128 5.27 4.56 -11.72
N ASN A 129 4.56 3.85 -12.59
CA ASN A 129 4.54 2.38 -12.66
C ASN A 129 3.90 1.67 -11.45
N HIS A 130 3.41 2.38 -10.44
CA HIS A 130 2.67 1.73 -9.36
C HIS A 130 1.28 1.30 -9.86
N PRO A 131 0.81 0.06 -9.59
CA PRO A 131 -0.49 -0.44 -10.08
C PRO A 131 -1.68 0.46 -9.73
N GLU A 132 -1.72 1.06 -8.53
CA GLU A 132 -2.77 2.00 -8.13
C GLU A 132 -2.77 3.27 -9.00
N VAL A 133 -1.58 3.78 -9.36
CA VAL A 133 -1.44 4.95 -10.23
C VAL A 133 -1.90 4.62 -11.65
N ILE A 134 -1.48 3.47 -12.19
CA ILE A 134 -1.95 2.98 -13.50
C ILE A 134 -3.47 2.80 -13.49
N GLY A 135 -4.01 2.18 -12.43
CA GLY A 135 -5.44 1.97 -12.24
C GLY A 135 -6.23 3.28 -12.21
N THR A 136 -5.76 4.27 -11.46
CA THR A 136 -6.41 5.59 -11.33
C THR A 136 -6.36 6.38 -12.64
N MET A 137 -5.19 6.45 -13.28
CA MET A 137 -5.04 7.13 -14.57
C MET A 137 -5.92 6.47 -15.64
N GLY A 138 -6.03 5.15 -15.63
CA GLY A 138 -6.85 4.37 -16.55
C GLY A 138 -8.38 4.48 -16.32
N GLN A 139 -8.84 5.25 -15.32
CA GLN A 139 -10.25 5.59 -15.18
C GLN A 139 -10.70 6.70 -16.14
N LEU A 140 -9.76 7.47 -16.66
CA LEU A 140 -10.03 8.69 -17.40
C LEU A 140 -9.58 8.60 -18.86
N PRO A 141 -10.18 9.41 -19.75
CA PRO A 141 -9.69 9.54 -21.12
C PRO A 141 -8.22 9.99 -21.15
N ALA A 142 -7.49 9.53 -22.14
CA ALA A 142 -6.10 9.95 -22.33
C ALA A 142 -5.96 11.49 -22.39
N GLY A 143 -4.94 12.02 -21.74
CA GLY A 143 -4.70 13.46 -21.66
C GLY A 143 -5.61 14.22 -20.70
N SER A 144 -6.41 13.54 -19.86
CA SER A 144 -7.27 14.17 -18.85
C SER A 144 -6.64 14.24 -17.47
N ILE A 145 -5.50 13.56 -17.27
CA ILE A 145 -4.81 13.45 -15.99
C ILE A 145 -3.30 13.38 -16.22
N ASP A 146 -2.55 14.18 -15.48
CA ASP A 146 -1.09 14.19 -15.46
C ASP A 146 -0.58 13.62 -14.15
N LEU A 147 0.61 13.02 -14.16
CA LEU A 147 1.26 12.46 -12.98
C LEU A 147 2.33 13.41 -12.46
N ILE A 148 2.37 13.62 -11.15
CA ILE A 148 3.43 14.33 -10.42
C ILE A 148 3.92 13.42 -9.30
N GLN A 149 5.24 13.19 -9.24
CA GLN A 149 5.84 12.25 -8.30
C GLN A 149 6.53 12.92 -7.10
N ASN A 150 6.97 14.17 -7.27
CA ASN A 150 7.80 14.87 -6.30
C ASN A 150 7.66 16.39 -6.43
N GLU A 151 8.28 17.12 -5.48
CA GLU A 151 8.25 18.59 -5.45
C GLU A 151 8.86 19.23 -6.69
N ASP A 152 9.94 18.67 -7.24
CA ASP A 152 10.62 19.25 -8.41
C ASP A 152 9.76 19.15 -9.66
N GLU A 153 9.02 18.04 -9.81
CA GLU A 153 8.02 17.92 -10.88
C GLU A 153 6.86 18.90 -10.67
N ALA A 154 6.39 19.09 -9.42
CA ALA A 154 5.35 20.06 -9.10
C ALA A 154 5.79 21.51 -9.42
N LYS A 155 7.04 21.87 -9.07
CA LYS A 155 7.60 23.18 -9.42
C LYS A 155 7.67 23.44 -10.92
N LYS A 156 7.98 22.40 -11.70
CA LYS A 156 8.12 22.45 -13.15
C LYS A 156 6.81 22.26 -13.92
N TYR A 157 5.77 21.74 -13.24
CA TYR A 157 4.50 21.41 -13.88
C TYR A 157 3.86 22.63 -14.53
N GLU A 158 3.53 22.54 -15.80
CA GLU A 158 2.79 23.56 -16.56
C GLU A 158 1.48 22.99 -17.07
N HIS A 159 0.40 23.64 -16.71
CA HIS A 159 -0.90 23.26 -17.22
C HIS A 159 -1.12 23.80 -18.65
N LYS A 160 -1.28 22.88 -19.61
CA LYS A 160 -1.26 23.22 -21.05
C LYS A 160 -2.62 23.53 -21.66
N ASN A 161 -3.70 23.48 -20.89
CA ASN A 161 -5.05 23.74 -21.40
C ASN A 161 -5.81 24.71 -20.46
N ASN A 162 -6.89 25.31 -20.96
CA ASN A 162 -7.67 26.30 -20.20
C ASN A 162 -8.69 25.68 -19.24
N LYS A 163 -8.58 24.39 -18.92
CA LYS A 163 -9.48 23.73 -17.98
C LYS A 163 -9.11 24.09 -16.55
N LYS A 164 -10.11 24.11 -15.66
CA LYS A 164 -9.86 24.17 -14.22
C LYS A 164 -9.11 22.91 -13.78
N ILE A 165 -8.22 23.05 -12.81
CA ILE A 165 -7.39 21.96 -12.30
C ILE A 165 -7.95 21.44 -10.98
N SER A 166 -7.85 20.14 -10.79
CA SER A 166 -8.04 19.46 -9.49
C SER A 166 -6.94 18.43 -9.30
N TYR A 167 -6.76 17.93 -8.09
CA TYR A 167 -5.81 16.85 -7.84
C TYR A 167 -6.46 15.69 -7.10
N VAL A 168 -5.85 14.52 -7.23
CA VAL A 168 -6.08 13.32 -6.43
C VAL A 168 -4.72 12.72 -6.07
N THR A 169 -4.66 11.85 -5.06
CA THR A 169 -3.39 11.23 -4.65
C THR A 169 -3.48 9.73 -4.59
N GLN A 170 -2.35 9.06 -4.76
CA GLN A 170 -2.17 7.66 -4.39
C GLN A 170 -2.39 7.50 -2.88
N THR A 171 -3.01 6.39 -2.46
CA THR A 171 -3.44 6.19 -1.07
C THR A 171 -2.30 5.88 -0.09
N THR A 172 -1.10 5.54 -0.58
CA THR A 172 0.03 5.03 0.22
C THR A 172 1.26 5.95 0.23
N LEU A 173 1.08 7.24 -0.04
CA LEU A 173 2.16 8.22 -0.04
C LEU A 173 2.59 8.63 1.38
N SER A 174 3.75 9.28 1.48
CA SER A 174 4.13 10.04 2.66
C SER A 174 3.17 11.21 2.85
N VAL A 175 2.58 11.31 4.04
CA VAL A 175 1.64 12.39 4.36
C VAL A 175 2.33 13.75 4.28
N ASP A 176 3.57 13.86 4.80
CA ASP A 176 4.29 15.12 4.84
C ASP A 176 4.75 15.54 3.44
N ASP A 177 5.36 14.62 2.67
CA ASP A 177 5.84 14.92 1.31
C ASP A 177 4.67 15.30 0.37
N THR A 178 3.52 14.65 0.55
CA THR A 178 2.32 14.99 -0.22
C THR A 178 1.81 16.39 0.11
N LYS A 179 1.85 16.81 1.38
CA LYS A 179 1.50 18.18 1.78
C LYS A 179 2.40 19.22 1.13
N ASP A 180 3.70 18.96 1.03
CA ASP A 180 4.64 19.87 0.39
C ASP A 180 4.38 20.00 -1.12
N ILE A 181 4.11 18.87 -1.80
CA ILE A 181 3.71 18.88 -3.22
C ILE A 181 2.40 19.65 -3.42
N ILE A 182 1.38 19.41 -2.59
CA ILE A 182 0.09 20.10 -2.65
C ILE A 182 0.27 21.61 -2.43
N ARG A 183 1.11 22.02 -1.48
CA ARG A 183 1.41 23.42 -1.22
C ARG A 183 1.98 24.10 -2.47
N ILE A 184 2.98 23.48 -3.12
CA ILE A 184 3.58 23.99 -4.36
C ILE A 184 2.53 24.13 -5.47
N LEU A 185 1.65 23.13 -5.61
CA LEU A 185 0.56 23.20 -6.60
C LEU A 185 -0.44 24.31 -6.30
N LYS A 186 -0.80 24.53 -5.02
CA LYS A 186 -1.70 25.63 -4.61
C LYS A 186 -1.08 27.01 -4.83
N ASP A 187 0.20 27.16 -4.53
CA ASP A 187 0.92 28.42 -4.77
C ASP A 187 0.98 28.73 -6.28
N LYS A 188 1.10 27.72 -7.11
CA LYS A 188 1.18 27.86 -8.57
C LYS A 188 -0.21 28.00 -9.25
N PHE A 189 -1.21 27.32 -8.69
CA PHE A 189 -2.59 27.32 -9.17
C PHE A 189 -3.56 27.65 -8.03
N PRO A 190 -3.75 28.91 -7.67
CA PRO A 190 -4.54 29.31 -6.49
C PRO A 190 -6.01 28.81 -6.51
N GLU A 191 -6.55 28.55 -7.71
CA GLU A 191 -7.92 28.03 -7.87
C GLU A 191 -7.99 26.50 -8.01
N ILE A 192 -6.89 25.78 -7.70
CA ILE A 192 -6.89 24.32 -7.77
C ILE A 192 -7.91 23.75 -6.80
N LYS A 193 -8.78 22.87 -7.31
CA LYS A 193 -9.82 22.26 -6.49
C LYS A 193 -9.23 21.08 -5.71
N GLU A 194 -9.48 21.07 -4.43
CA GLU A 194 -9.11 19.97 -3.54
C GLU A 194 -10.09 18.80 -3.63
N PRO A 195 -9.65 17.56 -3.37
CA PRO A 195 -10.55 16.43 -3.20
C PRO A 195 -11.50 16.66 -2.03
N ALA A 196 -12.70 16.10 -2.09
CA ALA A 196 -13.73 16.27 -1.05
C ALA A 196 -13.31 15.70 0.31
N LYS A 197 -12.41 14.71 0.31
CA LYS A 197 -11.78 14.10 1.48
C LYS A 197 -10.36 13.69 1.12
N GLU A 198 -9.47 13.67 2.09
CA GLU A 198 -8.10 13.17 1.90
C GLU A 198 -8.08 11.81 1.24
N ASP A 199 -7.18 11.62 0.28
CA ASP A 199 -7.03 10.38 -0.47
C ASP A 199 -6.06 9.41 0.20
N ILE A 200 -5.03 9.93 0.92
CA ILE A 200 -4.15 9.06 1.71
C ILE A 200 -5.01 8.32 2.73
N CYS A 201 -4.94 7.00 2.70
CA CYS A 201 -5.84 6.19 3.50
C CYS A 201 -5.50 6.21 5.00
N TYR A 202 -6.52 5.96 5.84
CA TYR A 202 -6.36 5.92 7.30
C TYR A 202 -5.22 4.98 7.73
N ALA A 203 -5.11 3.82 7.09
CA ALA A 203 -4.09 2.83 7.42
C ALA A 203 -2.67 3.35 7.17
N THR A 204 -2.47 4.10 6.09
CA THR A 204 -1.20 4.77 5.80
C THR A 204 -0.92 5.86 6.82
N THR A 205 -1.87 6.74 7.09
CA THR A 205 -1.73 7.84 8.05
C THR A 205 -1.43 7.31 9.46
N ASN A 206 -2.20 6.34 9.93
CA ASN A 206 -2.05 5.79 11.28
C ASN A 206 -0.70 5.11 11.47
N ARG A 207 -0.24 4.29 10.49
CA ARG A 207 1.07 3.62 10.59
C ARG A 207 2.22 4.62 10.56
N GLN A 208 2.13 5.66 9.73
CA GLN A 208 3.13 6.73 9.74
C GLN A 208 3.15 7.48 11.07
N MET A 209 2.00 7.78 11.67
CA MET A 209 1.92 8.41 12.99
C MET A 209 2.51 7.50 14.08
N ALA A 210 2.24 6.19 14.04
CA ALA A 210 2.79 5.22 14.99
C ALA A 210 4.32 5.15 14.90
N VAL A 211 4.88 5.12 13.69
CA VAL A 211 6.33 5.18 13.46
C VAL A 211 6.93 6.48 13.98
N LYS A 212 6.35 7.64 13.65
CA LYS A 212 6.81 8.96 14.11
C LYS A 212 6.89 9.04 15.65
N ASN A 213 5.92 8.42 16.33
CA ASN A 213 5.83 8.48 17.80
C ASN A 213 7.01 7.79 18.51
N ILE A 214 7.58 6.74 17.91
CA ILE A 214 8.65 5.96 18.55
C ILE A 214 10.02 6.13 17.91
N ALA A 215 10.10 6.53 16.63
CA ALA A 215 11.36 6.53 15.85
C ALA A 215 12.50 7.27 16.55
N LYS A 216 12.24 8.48 17.11
CA LYS A 216 13.26 9.28 17.80
C LYS A 216 13.80 8.66 19.10
N LYS A 217 13.17 7.60 19.60
CA LYS A 217 13.57 6.88 20.83
C LYS A 217 14.39 5.64 20.51
N CYS A 218 14.65 5.36 19.22
CA CYS A 218 15.27 4.13 18.76
C CYS A 218 16.66 4.41 18.18
N ASP A 219 17.62 3.52 18.48
CA ASP A 219 18.95 3.51 17.87
C ASP A 219 18.89 2.93 16.45
N LEU A 220 17.96 2.00 16.25
CA LEU A 220 17.75 1.24 15.02
C LEU A 220 16.26 1.03 14.81
N PHE A 221 15.79 1.11 13.57
CA PHE A 221 14.37 0.92 13.25
C PHE A 221 14.17 -0.04 12.10
N PHE A 222 13.32 -1.04 12.30
CA PHE A 222 12.98 -2.01 11.26
C PHE A 222 11.53 -1.89 10.85
N VAL A 223 11.31 -1.89 9.54
CA VAL A 223 9.98 -2.05 8.93
C VAL A 223 9.93 -3.40 8.26
N ILE A 224 9.05 -4.28 8.73
CA ILE A 224 8.84 -5.59 8.12
C ILE A 224 7.90 -5.42 6.93
N GLY A 225 8.34 -5.85 5.74
CA GLY A 225 7.53 -5.68 4.53
C GLY A 225 8.26 -5.98 3.23
N SER A 226 7.61 -5.74 2.11
CA SER A 226 8.16 -6.00 0.77
C SER A 226 8.70 -4.73 0.13
N ARG A 227 9.75 -4.86 -0.66
CA ARG A 227 10.44 -3.74 -1.33
C ARG A 227 9.57 -3.04 -2.38
N ASN A 228 8.64 -3.76 -2.98
CA ASN A 228 7.65 -3.22 -3.92
C ASN A 228 6.40 -2.66 -3.25
N SER A 229 6.30 -2.73 -1.90
CA SER A 229 5.21 -2.12 -1.15
C SER A 229 5.49 -0.65 -0.88
N SER A 230 4.78 0.25 -1.56
CA SER A 230 4.88 1.71 -1.34
C SER A 230 4.70 2.06 0.15
N ASN A 231 3.70 1.49 0.82
CA ASN A 231 3.48 1.74 2.25
C ASN A 231 4.70 1.35 3.09
N SER A 232 5.31 0.17 2.87
CA SER A 232 6.46 -0.30 3.64
C SER A 232 7.69 0.59 3.44
N VAL A 233 7.97 0.99 2.20
CA VAL A 233 9.09 1.88 1.87
C VAL A 233 8.90 3.25 2.53
N ARG A 234 7.69 3.81 2.46
CA ARG A 234 7.38 5.11 3.10
C ARG A 234 7.56 5.07 4.61
N LEU A 235 7.24 3.96 5.30
CA LEU A 235 7.46 3.84 6.74
C LEU A 235 8.94 3.91 7.12
N VAL A 236 9.84 3.35 6.31
CA VAL A 236 11.30 3.50 6.51
C VAL A 236 11.72 4.95 6.37
N GLU A 237 11.25 5.64 5.35
CA GLU A 237 11.57 7.06 5.12
C GLU A 237 11.02 7.94 6.25
N VAL A 238 9.80 7.68 6.69
CA VAL A 238 9.19 8.37 7.84
C VAL A 238 10.02 8.16 9.11
N ALA A 239 10.48 6.93 9.38
CA ALA A 239 11.33 6.65 10.53
C ALA A 239 12.65 7.44 10.47
N LYS A 240 13.30 7.48 9.29
CA LYS A 240 14.53 8.27 9.08
C LYS A 240 14.30 9.76 9.31
N LYS A 241 13.28 10.33 8.68
CA LYS A 241 12.91 11.75 8.84
C LYS A 241 12.50 12.09 10.28
N SER A 242 11.98 11.12 11.02
CA SER A 242 11.53 11.29 12.41
C SER A 242 12.61 11.07 13.47
N GLY A 243 13.88 10.94 13.07
CA GLY A 243 15.02 10.95 13.97
C GLY A 243 15.74 9.62 14.16
N CYS A 244 15.32 8.53 13.52
CA CYS A 244 16.08 7.28 13.49
C CYS A 244 16.73 7.10 12.10
N SER A 245 17.94 7.66 11.90
CA SER A 245 18.66 7.57 10.63
C SER A 245 18.96 6.11 10.21
N ASN A 246 19.18 5.23 11.19
CA ASN A 246 19.44 3.81 10.99
C ASN A 246 18.12 3.03 10.84
N SER A 247 17.32 3.36 9.84
CA SER A 247 16.05 2.68 9.56
C SER A 247 16.17 1.84 8.31
N GLN A 248 15.67 0.60 8.36
CA GLN A 248 15.79 -0.38 7.27
C GLN A 248 14.50 -1.14 7.04
N LEU A 249 14.28 -1.53 5.77
CA LEU A 249 13.24 -2.49 5.40
C LEU A 249 13.78 -3.90 5.51
N ILE A 250 13.07 -4.78 6.19
CA ILE A 250 13.37 -6.21 6.29
C ILE A 250 12.33 -6.98 5.49
N HIS A 251 12.78 -7.62 4.44
CA HIS A 251 11.93 -8.43 3.56
C HIS A 251 11.92 -9.91 3.96
N SER A 252 13.03 -10.40 4.51
CA SER A 252 13.17 -11.80 4.93
C SER A 252 14.04 -11.91 6.18
N GLN A 253 13.92 -13.05 6.89
CA GLN A 253 14.74 -13.32 8.08
C GLN A 253 16.26 -13.35 7.80
N SER A 254 16.67 -13.73 6.57
CA SER A 254 18.08 -13.74 6.16
C SER A 254 18.70 -12.34 6.06
N GLU A 255 17.88 -11.29 6.05
CA GLU A 255 18.33 -9.90 5.96
C GLU A 255 18.51 -9.25 7.35
N ILE A 256 18.29 -9.97 8.44
CA ILE A 256 18.42 -9.41 9.80
C ILE A 256 19.88 -9.02 10.06
N PRO A 257 20.18 -7.71 10.26
CA PRO A 257 21.53 -7.22 10.42
C PRO A 257 21.99 -7.35 11.89
N PHE A 258 22.33 -8.55 12.32
CA PHE A 258 22.68 -8.84 13.72
C PHE A 258 23.82 -7.97 14.25
N ASP A 259 24.81 -7.65 13.42
CA ASP A 259 25.95 -6.79 13.80
C ASP A 259 25.48 -5.38 14.20
N LEU A 260 24.47 -4.83 13.51
CA LEU A 260 23.87 -3.53 13.89
C LEU A 260 23.07 -3.65 15.19
N ILE A 261 22.35 -4.77 15.34
CA ILE A 261 21.54 -5.05 16.53
C ILE A 261 22.42 -5.21 17.77
N GLU A 262 23.60 -5.84 17.65
CA GLU A 262 24.58 -5.98 18.72
C GLU A 262 25.07 -4.62 19.24
N ASN A 263 25.05 -3.58 18.42
CA ASN A 263 25.47 -2.22 18.77
C ASN A 263 24.31 -1.30 19.16
N SER A 264 23.06 -1.80 19.24
CA SER A 264 21.85 -1.03 19.55
C SER A 264 21.26 -1.45 20.90
N ASN A 265 20.68 -0.53 21.66
CA ASN A 265 19.98 -0.80 22.91
C ASN A 265 18.46 -0.77 22.75
N THR A 266 17.95 0.15 21.92
CA THR A 266 16.53 0.31 21.67
C THR A 266 16.24 0.16 20.17
N ILE A 267 15.39 -0.80 19.83
CA ILE A 267 15.02 -1.12 18.45
C ILE A 267 13.54 -0.84 18.24
N GLY A 268 13.23 0.01 17.27
CA GLY A 268 11.87 0.22 16.81
C GLY A 268 11.48 -0.84 15.78
N ILE A 269 10.26 -1.37 15.89
CA ILE A 269 9.71 -2.31 14.90
C ILE A 269 8.32 -1.83 14.46
N SER A 270 8.10 -1.84 13.15
CA SER A 270 6.80 -1.67 12.51
C SER A 270 6.65 -2.65 11.37
N SER A 271 5.47 -2.72 10.77
CA SER A 271 5.25 -3.46 9.54
C SER A 271 4.30 -2.76 8.59
N GLY A 272 4.50 -2.99 7.29
CA GLY A 272 3.66 -2.42 6.25
C GLY A 272 2.24 -2.97 6.25
N ALA A 273 1.31 -2.23 5.68
CA ALA A 273 -0.11 -2.57 5.62
C ALA A 273 -0.43 -3.87 4.85
N SER A 274 0.54 -4.42 4.13
CA SER A 274 0.45 -5.71 3.42
C SER A 274 1.27 -6.84 4.06
N ALA A 275 1.92 -6.60 5.22
CA ALA A 275 2.73 -7.59 5.92
C ALA A 275 1.89 -8.25 7.04
N PRO A 276 1.72 -9.58 7.02
CA PRO A 276 1.01 -10.29 8.10
C PRO A 276 1.84 -10.28 9.39
N GLU A 277 1.15 -10.28 10.52
CA GLU A 277 1.76 -10.20 11.86
C GLU A 277 2.75 -11.33 12.13
N ILE A 278 2.52 -12.50 11.56
CA ILE A 278 3.44 -13.65 11.69
C ILE A 278 4.87 -13.33 11.25
N LEU A 279 5.07 -12.38 10.33
CA LEU A 279 6.42 -11.96 9.92
C LEU A 279 7.11 -11.14 11.01
N VAL A 280 6.35 -10.33 11.76
CA VAL A 280 6.84 -9.59 12.93
C VAL A 280 7.18 -10.55 14.06
N ASP A 281 6.30 -11.50 14.34
CA ASP A 281 6.51 -12.53 15.35
C ASP A 281 7.77 -13.36 15.08
N ASN A 282 7.95 -13.79 13.82
CA ASN A 282 9.12 -14.52 13.39
C ASN A 282 10.41 -13.70 13.55
N PHE A 283 10.37 -12.41 13.17
CA PHE A 283 11.49 -11.50 13.37
C PHE A 283 11.87 -11.37 14.86
N ILE A 284 10.88 -11.12 15.72
CA ILE A 284 11.08 -11.02 17.17
C ILE A 284 11.61 -12.36 17.75
N LYS A 285 11.11 -13.49 17.27
CA LYS A 285 11.60 -14.82 17.68
C LYS A 285 13.08 -14.99 17.36
N GLU A 286 13.53 -14.58 16.18
CA GLU A 286 14.97 -14.63 15.82
C GLU A 286 15.82 -13.74 16.74
N LEU A 287 15.31 -12.58 17.14
CA LEU A 287 16.01 -11.74 18.11
C LEU A 287 16.12 -12.42 19.49
N LYS A 288 15.03 -13.06 19.96
CA LYS A 288 15.01 -13.78 21.24
C LYS A 288 15.95 -14.98 21.28
N ASN A 289 16.30 -15.57 20.13
CA ASN A 289 17.28 -16.66 20.04
C ASN A 289 18.71 -16.20 20.39
N ARG A 290 19.01 -14.89 20.27
CA ARG A 290 20.38 -14.35 20.46
C ARG A 290 20.50 -13.33 21.58
N PHE A 291 19.40 -12.67 21.93
CA PHE A 291 19.38 -11.56 22.89
C PHE A 291 18.35 -11.79 24.00
N THR A 292 18.56 -11.13 25.13
CA THR A 292 17.50 -10.95 26.12
C THR A 292 16.64 -9.79 25.66
N VAL A 293 15.36 -10.03 25.36
CA VAL A 293 14.47 -9.06 24.71
C VAL A 293 13.36 -8.63 25.65
N SER A 294 13.23 -7.32 25.90
CA SER A 294 12.03 -6.72 26.47
C SER A 294 11.21 -6.05 25.36
N ILE A 295 9.88 -6.16 25.41
CA ILE A 295 8.99 -5.62 24.37
C ILE A 295 8.01 -4.65 25.03
N ASP A 296 7.92 -3.47 24.44
CA ASP A 296 6.98 -2.42 24.83
C ASP A 296 6.14 -2.04 23.58
N GLU A 297 4.87 -2.43 23.57
CA GLU A 297 3.95 -2.09 22.49
C GLU A 297 3.40 -0.69 22.70
N VAL A 298 3.60 0.19 21.70
CA VAL A 298 3.19 1.59 21.75
C VAL A 298 2.03 1.81 20.79
N GLU A 299 0.83 1.67 21.31
CA GLU A 299 -0.41 1.90 20.56
C GLU A 299 -0.78 3.38 20.58
N ILE A 300 -1.05 3.96 19.40
CA ILE A 300 -1.51 5.36 19.27
C ILE A 300 -3.01 5.47 18.97
N ILE A 301 -3.55 4.47 18.27
CA ILE A 301 -4.96 4.41 17.86
C ILE A 301 -5.36 2.97 17.57
N LYS A 302 -6.61 2.62 17.90
CA LYS A 302 -7.23 1.35 17.49
C LYS A 302 -7.97 1.49 16.18
N GLU A 303 -7.70 0.59 15.24
CA GLU A 303 -8.39 0.52 13.97
C GLU A 303 -9.59 -0.45 14.07
N ASN A 304 -10.81 0.04 13.78
CA ASN A 304 -12.05 -0.74 13.81
C ASN A 304 -12.74 -0.77 12.43
N VAL A 305 -11.96 -0.60 11.38
CA VAL A 305 -12.47 -0.57 10.00
C VAL A 305 -12.59 -2.00 9.47
N VAL A 306 -13.76 -2.33 8.93
CA VAL A 306 -14.03 -3.61 8.28
C VAL A 306 -14.65 -3.36 6.91
N PHE A 307 -14.13 -3.97 5.87
CA PHE A 307 -14.70 -3.93 4.54
C PHE A 307 -15.33 -5.27 4.16
N LYS A 308 -16.61 -5.23 3.80
CA LYS A 308 -17.34 -6.44 3.40
C LYS A 308 -16.84 -6.97 2.04
N VAL A 309 -16.74 -8.27 1.92
CA VAL A 309 -16.53 -8.94 0.64
C VAL A 309 -17.75 -8.77 -0.28
N PRO A 310 -17.59 -8.90 -1.62
CA PRO A 310 -18.72 -8.85 -2.55
C PRO A 310 -19.76 -9.92 -2.24
N LYS A 311 -21.06 -9.53 -2.26
CA LYS A 311 -22.18 -10.46 -1.94
C LYS A 311 -22.16 -11.73 -2.78
N LYS A 312 -21.64 -11.67 -4.00
CA LYS A 312 -21.53 -12.83 -4.88
C LYS A 312 -20.57 -13.92 -4.40
N LEU A 313 -19.79 -13.68 -3.35
CA LEU A 313 -18.88 -14.67 -2.74
C LEU A 313 -19.42 -15.24 -1.40
N ASN A 314 -20.52 -14.72 -0.92
CA ASN A 314 -21.21 -15.23 0.27
C ASN A 314 -22.21 -16.32 -0.11
#